data_f6a732b596484f454989cfd373a35c6d
#
_entry.id   f6a732b596484f454989cfd373a35c6d
#
_cell.length_a   1.000
_cell.length_b   1.000
_cell.length_c   1.000
_cell.angle_alpha   90.00
_cell.angle_beta   90.00
_cell.angle_gamma   90.00
#
_symmetry.space_group_name_H-M   'P 1'
#
loop_
_entity.id
_entity.type
_entity.pdbx_description
1 polymer ?
#
loop_
_entity_poly.entity_id
_entity_poly.type
_entity_poly.pdbx_seq_one_letter_code
_entity_poly.pdbx_strand_id
1 'polypeptide(L)'
;MSKENVDRALEFLDAFNRRDLDAVIALADDGIEVESRLVAMEGGYRGHEGLRTWWRDFLGVFPDYTLELEEVRDLGDVTLGRMRGWGHGADSATPLVDPFWIPMRWRDGKLVWWRNCSTEAEALEAVGLRE
;
A
#
# COMPACT_ATOMS: atom_id res chain seq x y z
N MET A 1 2.90 -0.40 19.77
CA MET A 1 4.26 -0.93 19.60
C MET A 1 4.54 -1.16 18.14
N SER A 2 5.72 -0.87 17.75
CA SER A 2 6.11 -0.89 16.35
C SER A 2 6.08 -2.28 15.75
N LYS A 3 6.41 -3.33 16.52
CA LYS A 3 6.30 -4.69 16.01
C LYS A 3 4.87 -5.03 15.59
N GLU A 4 3.89 -4.51 16.30
CA GLU A 4 2.48 -4.72 15.93
C GLU A 4 2.18 -4.09 14.59
N ASN A 5 2.75 -2.93 14.32
CA ASN A 5 2.55 -2.25 13.04
C ASN A 5 3.18 -3.04 11.89
N VAL A 6 4.37 -3.62 12.11
CA VAL A 6 4.98 -4.49 11.13
C VAL A 6 4.09 -5.71 10.87
N ASP A 7 3.57 -6.33 11.91
CA ASP A 7 2.67 -7.49 11.77
C ASP A 7 1.42 -7.11 10.97
N ARG A 8 0.86 -5.92 11.23
CA ARG A 8 -0.31 -5.44 10.49
C ARG A 8 0.01 -5.17 9.02
N ALA A 9 1.21 -4.64 8.74
CA ALA A 9 1.64 -4.42 7.36
C ALA A 9 1.72 -5.75 6.61
N LEU A 10 2.24 -6.80 7.27
CA LEU A 10 2.31 -8.13 6.67
C LEU A 10 0.92 -8.70 6.44
N GLU A 11 -0.01 -8.50 7.38
CA GLU A 11 -1.40 -8.91 7.20
C GLU A 11 -2.05 -8.21 6.01
N PHE A 12 -1.77 -6.91 5.84
CA PHE A 12 -2.30 -6.14 4.72
C PHE A 12 -1.85 -6.75 3.38
N LEU A 13 -0.56 -7.05 3.27
CA LEU A 13 0.00 -7.62 2.04
C LEU A 13 -0.60 -8.98 1.74
N ASP A 14 -0.72 -9.82 2.77
CA ASP A 14 -1.31 -11.13 2.62
C ASP A 14 -2.77 -11.04 2.18
N ALA A 15 -3.54 -10.14 2.80
CA ALA A 15 -4.94 -9.92 2.44
C ALA A 15 -5.07 -9.42 1.00
N PHE A 16 -4.18 -8.50 0.58
CA PHE A 16 -4.19 -8.01 -0.79
C PHE A 16 -3.95 -9.16 -1.77
N ASN A 17 -2.92 -9.97 -1.52
CA ASN A 17 -2.56 -11.07 -2.42
C ASN A 17 -3.65 -12.14 -2.48
N ARG A 18 -4.38 -12.35 -1.39
CA ARG A 18 -5.51 -13.27 -1.35
C ARG A 18 -6.79 -12.68 -1.95
N ARG A 19 -6.77 -11.42 -2.31
CA ARG A 19 -7.95 -10.70 -2.79
C ARG A 19 -9.06 -10.64 -1.73
N ASP A 20 -8.68 -10.47 -0.48
CA ASP A 20 -9.60 -10.39 0.64
C ASP A 20 -9.82 -8.93 1.02
N LEU A 21 -10.72 -8.27 0.29
CA LEU A 21 -11.01 -6.85 0.51
C LEU A 21 -11.55 -6.58 1.91
N ASP A 22 -12.38 -7.46 2.44
CA ASP A 22 -12.92 -7.27 3.79
C ASP A 22 -11.81 -7.24 4.84
N ALA A 23 -10.79 -8.09 4.68
CA ALA A 23 -9.65 -8.09 5.59
C ALA A 23 -8.83 -6.80 5.46
N VAL A 24 -8.66 -6.29 4.24
CA VAL A 24 -7.98 -5.01 4.01
C VAL A 24 -8.74 -3.87 4.68
N ILE A 25 -10.05 -3.82 4.48
CA ILE A 25 -10.91 -2.79 5.10
C ILE A 25 -10.83 -2.86 6.62
N ALA A 26 -10.80 -4.07 7.18
CA ALA A 26 -10.73 -4.24 8.63
C ALA A 26 -9.44 -3.69 9.25
N LEU A 27 -8.35 -3.63 8.47
CA LEU A 27 -7.07 -3.07 8.92
C LEU A 27 -7.01 -1.55 8.78
N ALA A 28 -7.94 -0.95 8.05
CA ALA A 28 -7.91 0.47 7.70
C ALA A 28 -8.77 1.30 8.64
N ASP A 29 -8.24 2.47 9.01
CA ASP A 29 -9.01 3.47 9.75
C ASP A 29 -10.13 4.00 8.87
N ASP A 30 -11.23 4.49 9.50
CA ASP A 30 -12.35 5.08 8.77
C ASP A 30 -11.93 6.27 7.92
N GLY A 31 -10.87 6.97 8.32
CA GLY A 31 -10.36 8.14 7.60
C GLY A 31 -9.11 7.87 6.77
N ILE A 32 -8.85 6.61 6.41
CA ILE A 32 -7.64 6.26 5.67
C ILE A 32 -7.46 7.11 4.41
N GLU A 33 -6.22 7.49 4.13
CA GLU A 33 -5.85 8.21 2.91
C GLU A 33 -4.87 7.37 2.09
N VAL A 34 -5.15 7.21 0.81
CA VAL A 34 -4.35 6.40 -0.10
C VAL A 34 -3.83 7.26 -1.23
N GLU A 35 -2.51 7.26 -1.43
CA GLU A 35 -1.86 8.00 -2.52
C GLU A 35 -1.17 6.99 -3.44
N SER A 36 -1.94 6.45 -4.35
CA SER A 36 -1.48 5.45 -5.28
C SER A 36 -0.70 6.08 -6.44
N ARG A 37 0.28 5.34 -6.97
CA ARG A 37 1.12 5.81 -8.07
C ARG A 37 0.65 5.29 -9.42
N LEU A 38 0.22 4.03 -9.49
CA LEU A 38 -0.16 3.38 -10.75
C LEU A 38 -1.56 3.73 -11.21
N VAL A 39 -2.45 3.98 -10.28
CA VAL A 39 -3.78 4.52 -10.56
C VAL A 39 -3.99 5.68 -9.61
N ALA A 40 -4.64 6.71 -10.08
CA ALA A 40 -4.81 7.91 -9.28
C ALA A 40 -6.18 8.53 -9.51
N MET A 41 -6.75 9.06 -8.44
CA MET A 41 -7.94 9.87 -8.47
C MET A 41 -7.53 11.25 -8.00
N GLU A 42 -8.09 12.29 -8.59
CA GLU A 42 -7.82 13.65 -8.16
C GLU A 42 -8.11 13.78 -6.66
N GLY A 43 -7.14 14.29 -5.90
CA GLY A 43 -7.26 14.40 -4.45
C GLY A 43 -6.99 13.13 -3.67
N GLY A 44 -6.62 12.04 -4.35
CA GLY A 44 -6.36 10.74 -3.71
C GLY A 44 -7.63 10.00 -3.36
N TYR A 45 -7.46 8.86 -2.68
CA TYR A 45 -8.58 8.05 -2.22
C TYR A 45 -8.71 8.21 -0.71
N ARG A 46 -9.94 8.38 -0.20
CA ARG A 46 -10.18 8.61 1.22
C ARG A 46 -11.24 7.70 1.78
N GLY A 47 -11.02 7.26 3.03
CA GLY A 47 -11.97 6.47 3.79
C GLY A 47 -12.14 5.07 3.24
N HIS A 48 -13.03 4.30 3.86
CA HIS A 48 -13.29 2.94 3.42
C HIS A 48 -13.87 2.91 2.00
N GLU A 49 -14.71 3.89 1.66
CA GLU A 49 -15.27 3.95 0.32
C GLU A 49 -14.20 4.26 -0.71
N GLY A 50 -13.29 5.20 -0.40
CA GLY A 50 -12.15 5.49 -1.27
C GLY A 50 -11.24 4.30 -1.41
N LEU A 51 -11.04 3.53 -0.34
CA LEU A 51 -10.24 2.31 -0.38
C LEU A 51 -10.88 1.26 -1.30
N ARG A 52 -12.20 1.11 -1.25
CA ARG A 52 -12.92 0.21 -2.15
C ARG A 52 -12.79 0.66 -3.61
N THR A 53 -12.85 1.96 -3.85
CA THR A 53 -12.69 2.53 -5.19
C THR A 53 -11.28 2.27 -5.71
N TRP A 54 -10.26 2.50 -4.87
CA TRP A 54 -8.86 2.21 -5.24
C TRP A 54 -8.70 0.73 -5.61
N TRP A 55 -9.25 -0.16 -4.80
CA TRP A 55 -9.18 -1.60 -5.04
C TRP A 55 -9.76 -1.97 -6.39
N ARG A 56 -10.97 -1.46 -6.67
CA ARG A 56 -11.63 -1.71 -7.95
C ARG A 56 -10.84 -1.14 -9.12
N ASP A 57 -10.38 0.10 -8.98
CA ASP A 57 -9.66 0.78 -10.06
C ASP A 57 -8.32 0.10 -10.33
N PHE A 58 -7.58 -0.21 -9.27
CA PHE A 58 -6.27 -0.81 -9.40
C PHE A 58 -6.34 -2.21 -10.02
N LEU A 59 -7.21 -3.04 -9.49
CA LEU A 59 -7.36 -4.42 -9.97
C LEU A 59 -8.08 -4.49 -11.30
N GLY A 60 -8.81 -3.44 -11.69
CA GLY A 60 -9.35 -3.32 -13.03
C GLY A 60 -8.27 -3.11 -14.07
N VAL A 61 -7.21 -2.41 -13.69
CA VAL A 61 -6.07 -2.16 -14.60
C VAL A 61 -5.06 -3.30 -14.55
N PHE A 62 -4.81 -3.85 -13.36
CA PHE A 62 -3.80 -4.91 -13.14
C PHE A 62 -4.45 -6.07 -12.38
N PRO A 63 -5.31 -6.87 -13.03
CA PRO A 63 -6.11 -7.88 -12.31
C PRO A 63 -5.30 -8.99 -11.65
N ASP A 64 -4.11 -9.30 -12.15
CA ASP A 64 -3.26 -10.35 -11.60
C ASP A 64 -2.11 -9.80 -10.74
N TYR A 65 -2.18 -8.53 -10.34
CA TYR A 65 -1.10 -7.89 -9.59
C TYR A 65 -0.86 -8.60 -8.27
N THR A 66 0.41 -8.88 -7.99
CA THR A 66 0.83 -9.55 -6.77
C THR A 66 1.97 -8.75 -6.15
N LEU A 67 1.97 -8.67 -4.83
CA LEU A 67 2.98 -7.93 -4.08
C LEU A 67 3.97 -8.86 -3.42
N GLU A 68 5.25 -8.52 -3.52
CA GLU A 68 6.32 -9.20 -2.80
C GLU A 68 7.01 -8.18 -1.92
N LEU A 69 7.15 -8.50 -0.63
CA LEU A 69 7.86 -7.65 0.31
C LEU A 69 9.31 -8.11 0.39
N GLU A 70 10.24 -7.23 0.04
CA GLU A 70 11.67 -7.53 0.10
C GLU A 70 12.28 -7.15 1.44
N GLU A 71 11.75 -6.09 2.07
CA GLU A 71 12.25 -5.61 3.35
C GLU A 71 11.18 -4.75 4.00
N VAL A 72 11.03 -4.83 5.31
CA VAL A 72 10.18 -3.91 6.06
C VAL A 72 10.96 -3.36 7.24
N ARG A 73 10.89 -2.04 7.42
CA ARG A 73 11.53 -1.36 8.54
C ARG A 73 10.47 -0.78 9.46
N ASP A 74 10.76 -0.89 10.73
CA ASP A 74 9.93 -0.36 11.81
C ASP A 74 10.45 1.03 12.18
N LEU A 75 9.66 2.06 11.86
CA LEU A 75 10.02 3.45 12.17
C LEU A 75 9.08 4.05 13.22
N GLY A 76 8.49 3.20 14.08
CA GLY A 76 7.57 3.63 15.11
C GLY A 76 6.13 3.56 14.62
N ASP A 77 5.49 4.71 14.44
CA ASP A 77 4.14 4.76 13.91
C ASP A 77 4.09 4.62 12.39
N VAL A 78 5.26 4.47 11.76
CA VAL A 78 5.37 4.25 10.31
C VAL A 78 6.11 2.94 10.09
N THR A 79 5.61 2.13 9.15
CA THR A 79 6.37 1.01 8.59
C THR A 79 6.80 1.40 7.19
N LEU A 80 8.03 1.06 6.82
CA LEU A 80 8.55 1.34 5.49
C LEU A 80 8.88 0.03 4.80
N GLY A 81 8.13 -0.30 3.76
CA GLY A 81 8.34 -1.51 2.98
C GLY A 81 9.07 -1.23 1.69
N ARG A 82 10.06 -2.09 1.36
CA ARG A 82 10.62 -2.14 0.03
C ARG A 82 9.92 -3.26 -0.71
N MET A 83 9.25 -2.91 -1.78
CA MET A 83 8.28 -3.77 -2.43
C MET A 83 8.61 -4.04 -3.87
N ARG A 84 8.09 -5.13 -4.38
CA ARG A 84 8.09 -5.41 -5.81
C ARG A 84 6.71 -5.92 -6.18
N GLY A 85 6.08 -5.25 -7.15
CA GLY A 85 4.81 -5.68 -7.70
C GLY A 85 5.02 -6.42 -9.01
N TRP A 86 4.19 -7.41 -9.28
CA TRP A 86 4.22 -8.22 -10.49
C TRP A 86 2.83 -8.31 -11.07
N GLY A 87 2.71 -8.21 -12.38
CA GLY A 87 1.42 -8.41 -13.00
C GLY A 87 1.44 -8.04 -14.47
N HIS A 88 0.25 -7.96 -15.03
CA HIS A 88 0.04 -7.53 -16.40
C HIS A 88 -1.10 -6.54 -16.43
N GLY A 89 -1.01 -5.53 -17.29
CA GLY A 89 -2.16 -4.69 -17.55
C GLY A 89 -3.27 -5.53 -18.14
N ALA A 90 -4.52 -5.15 -17.89
CA ALA A 90 -5.67 -5.82 -18.50
C ALA A 90 -5.49 -5.80 -20.02
N ASP A 91 -5.72 -6.93 -20.65
CA ASP A 91 -5.60 -7.08 -22.10
C ASP A 91 -4.17 -6.93 -22.64
N SER A 92 -3.15 -7.02 -21.76
CA SER A 92 -1.76 -6.91 -22.16
C SER A 92 -0.99 -8.19 -21.83
N ALA A 93 -0.18 -8.67 -22.77
CA ALA A 93 0.71 -9.80 -22.54
C ALA A 93 2.05 -9.33 -21.97
N THR A 94 2.31 -8.03 -21.93
CA THR A 94 3.58 -7.49 -21.43
C THR A 94 3.58 -7.47 -19.91
N PRO A 95 4.54 -8.14 -19.25
CA PRO A 95 4.58 -8.13 -17.79
C PRO A 95 5.00 -6.78 -17.24
N LEU A 96 4.40 -6.44 -16.12
CA LEU A 96 4.82 -5.29 -15.32
C LEU A 96 5.66 -5.80 -14.17
N VAL A 97 6.83 -5.20 -13.95
CA VAL A 97 7.62 -5.41 -12.74
C VAL A 97 7.79 -4.03 -12.13
N ASP A 98 7.30 -3.87 -10.92
CA ASP A 98 7.17 -2.56 -10.30
C ASP A 98 7.85 -2.50 -8.94
N PRO A 99 9.15 -2.14 -8.90
CA PRO A 99 9.81 -1.92 -7.61
C PRO A 99 9.38 -0.56 -7.05
N PHE A 100 9.07 -0.53 -5.75
CA PHE A 100 8.66 0.72 -5.12
C PHE A 100 8.84 0.64 -3.61
N TRP A 101 8.68 1.78 -2.95
CA TRP A 101 8.74 1.90 -1.51
C TRP A 101 7.36 2.33 -1.01
N ILE A 102 6.92 1.75 0.11
CA ILE A 102 5.60 2.05 0.65
C ILE A 102 5.70 2.40 2.14
N PRO A 103 5.70 3.69 2.47
CA PRO A 103 5.52 4.10 3.86
C PRO A 103 4.04 3.98 4.21
N MET A 104 3.77 3.38 5.37
CA MET A 104 2.43 3.21 5.90
C MET A 104 2.39 3.78 7.30
N ARG A 105 1.44 4.68 7.56
CA ARG A 105 1.28 5.26 8.89
C ARG A 105 0.16 4.56 9.64
N TRP A 106 0.42 4.25 10.89
CA TRP A 106 -0.48 3.48 11.75
C TRP A 106 -0.87 4.29 12.97
N ARG A 107 -2.11 4.14 13.42
CA ARG A 107 -2.59 4.74 14.66
C ARG A 107 -3.58 3.77 15.30
N ASP A 108 -3.31 3.39 16.55
CA ASP A 108 -4.16 2.48 17.32
C ASP A 108 -4.44 1.17 16.58
N GLY A 109 -3.40 0.65 15.90
CA GLY A 109 -3.49 -0.62 15.17
C GLY A 109 -4.22 -0.53 13.84
N LYS A 110 -4.54 0.69 13.38
CA LYS A 110 -5.22 0.89 12.10
C LYS A 110 -4.37 1.67 11.14
N LEU A 111 -4.47 1.32 9.86
CA LEU A 111 -3.75 2.01 8.79
C LEU A 111 -4.47 3.32 8.47
N VAL A 112 -3.77 4.44 8.64
CA VAL A 112 -4.38 5.76 8.42
C VAL A 112 -3.91 6.41 7.12
N TRP A 113 -2.81 5.94 6.54
CA TRP A 113 -2.28 6.56 5.33
C TRP A 113 -1.21 5.67 4.70
N TRP A 114 -1.15 5.65 3.38
CA TRP A 114 0.03 5.15 2.67
C TRP A 114 0.24 5.92 1.37
N ARG A 115 1.46 5.87 0.89
CA ARG A 115 1.83 6.42 -0.42
C ARG A 115 2.75 5.42 -1.13
N ASN A 116 2.58 5.29 -2.45
CA ASN A 116 3.51 4.52 -3.25
C ASN A 116 4.60 5.46 -3.76
N CYS A 117 5.85 5.20 -3.38
CA CYS A 117 6.99 6.06 -3.69
C CYS A 117 7.97 5.32 -4.59
N SER A 118 8.65 6.06 -5.46
CA SER A 118 9.59 5.46 -6.40
C SER A 118 10.96 5.21 -5.77
N THR A 119 11.33 5.99 -4.75
CA THR A 119 12.62 5.88 -4.08
C THR A 119 12.47 5.89 -2.57
N GLU A 120 13.49 5.37 -1.90
CA GLU A 120 13.55 5.42 -0.44
C GLU A 120 13.56 6.85 0.07
N ALA A 121 14.31 7.73 -0.58
CA ALA A 121 14.40 9.14 -0.17
C ALA A 121 13.02 9.81 -0.22
N GLU A 122 12.26 9.56 -1.27
CA GLU A 122 10.90 10.09 -1.40
C GLU A 122 10.01 9.59 -0.26
N ALA A 123 10.12 8.31 0.06
CA ALA A 123 9.32 7.71 1.14
C ALA A 123 9.66 8.31 2.49
N LEU A 124 10.94 8.49 2.78
CA LEU A 124 11.38 9.08 4.04
C LEU A 124 10.94 10.53 4.16
N GLU A 125 11.06 11.30 3.09
CA GLU A 125 10.59 12.70 3.09
C GLU A 125 9.07 12.77 3.32
N ALA A 126 8.32 11.85 2.75
CA ALA A 126 6.87 11.84 2.87
C ALA A 126 6.40 11.69 4.32
N VAL A 127 7.23 11.08 5.18
CA VAL A 127 6.89 10.91 6.60
C VAL A 127 7.71 11.84 7.51
N GLY A 128 8.41 12.80 6.91
CA GLY A 128 9.16 13.80 7.68
C GLY A 128 10.50 13.32 8.19
N LEU A 129 11.04 12.24 7.63
CA LEU A 129 12.32 11.67 8.03
C LEU A 129 13.37 11.89 6.95
N ARG A 130 14.62 11.88 7.33
CA ARG A 130 15.75 12.00 6.40
C ARG A 130 16.80 10.96 6.76
N GLU A 131 17.57 10.59 5.77
CA GLU A 131 18.72 9.71 6.03
C GLU A 131 19.83 10.44 6.75
#